data_1a38aaa099dda564eff182292994cf18
#
_entry.id   1a38aaa099dda564eff182292994cf18
#
_cell.length_a   1.000
_cell.length_b   1.000
_cell.length_c   1.000
_cell.angle_alpha   90.00
_cell.angle_beta   90.00
_cell.angle_gamma   90.00
#
_symmetry.space_group_name_H-M   'P 1'
#
loop_
_entity.id
_entity.type
_entity.pdbx_description
1 polymer ?
#
loop_
_entity_poly.entity_id
_entity_poly.type
_entity_poly.pdbx_seq_one_letter_code
_entity_poly.pdbx_strand_id
1 'polypeptide(L)'
;TQVILDAGSGILRLGKYLSPDITEIHIFLTHLHIDHTLGLGFFLPLYNPRVKVHIYGPATHTDPLLNRLRRYFSPPLFPLKLSELPVHPEIHELSEQTIRVGDLEIKSAYVCHPGATVGYRISAGGASFAYLPDHELQIGAAGFPEYPEWTSGFDLANRADLLFHDGSYSAKEYPAKVGWGHSSVRDAIQFAKMCQVKRLGIFHHEPMRTDEQLEELLAQSITVQKPDFPVELCAEGMVYQL
;
A
#
# COMPACT_ATOMS: atom_id res chain seq x y z
N THR A 1 -6.04 2.90 -18.92
CA THR A 1 -5.59 1.85 -17.98
C THR A 1 -5.88 2.28 -16.55
N GLN A 2 -6.51 1.41 -15.78
CA GLN A 2 -6.79 1.65 -14.36
C GLN A 2 -5.88 0.78 -13.51
N VAL A 3 -5.08 1.42 -12.65
CA VAL A 3 -4.28 0.74 -11.63
C VAL A 3 -4.90 1.05 -10.25
N ILE A 4 -5.01 0.03 -9.42
CA ILE A 4 -5.54 0.09 -8.06
C ILE A 4 -4.49 -0.51 -7.13
N LEU A 5 -4.18 0.17 -6.04
CA LEU A 5 -3.28 -0.31 -5.01
C LEU A 5 -4.10 -0.75 -3.80
N ASP A 6 -3.94 -2.02 -3.45
CA ASP A 6 -4.72 -2.75 -2.48
C ASP A 6 -6.23 -2.81 -2.74
N ALA A 7 -6.92 -3.65 -2.01
CA ALA A 7 -8.34 -3.93 -2.18
C ALA A 7 -9.08 -3.98 -0.82
N GLY A 8 -8.72 -3.09 0.08
CA GLY A 8 -9.41 -2.87 1.34
C GLY A 8 -10.85 -2.36 1.12
N SER A 9 -11.52 -1.93 2.17
CA SER A 9 -12.92 -1.49 2.11
C SER A 9 -13.15 -0.32 1.13
N GLY A 10 -12.14 0.53 0.89
CA GLY A 10 -12.23 1.66 -0.05
C GLY A 10 -12.51 1.27 -1.50
N ILE A 11 -12.10 0.09 -1.96
CA ILE A 11 -12.34 -0.38 -3.34
C ILE A 11 -13.84 -0.51 -3.66
N LEU A 12 -14.69 -0.73 -2.65
CA LEU A 12 -16.13 -0.82 -2.79
C LEU A 12 -16.73 0.50 -3.35
N ARG A 13 -16.18 1.62 -2.87
CA ARG A 13 -16.63 2.95 -3.32
C ARG A 13 -16.01 3.29 -4.67
N LEU A 14 -14.73 2.96 -4.87
CA LEU A 14 -14.03 3.19 -6.12
C LEU A 14 -14.79 2.61 -7.32
N GLY A 15 -15.40 1.44 -7.19
CA GLY A 15 -16.20 0.82 -8.25
C GLY A 15 -17.30 1.71 -8.84
N LYS A 16 -17.79 2.71 -8.07
CA LYS A 16 -18.80 3.67 -8.54
C LYS A 16 -18.24 4.84 -9.34
N TYR A 17 -16.94 5.09 -9.23
CA TYR A 17 -16.24 6.18 -9.91
C TYR A 17 -15.49 5.73 -11.15
N LEU A 18 -15.41 4.42 -11.40
CA LEU A 18 -14.79 3.89 -12.61
C LEU A 18 -15.62 4.26 -13.83
N SER A 19 -14.93 4.53 -14.94
CA SER A 19 -15.61 4.75 -16.23
C SER A 19 -16.46 3.53 -16.59
N PRO A 20 -17.71 3.71 -17.08
CA PRO A 20 -18.54 2.61 -17.57
C PRO A 20 -17.92 1.88 -18.76
N ASP A 21 -17.01 2.53 -19.48
CA ASP A 21 -16.30 1.99 -20.65
C ASP A 21 -14.98 1.29 -20.30
N ILE A 22 -14.70 1.11 -18.99
CA ILE A 22 -13.48 0.43 -18.58
C ILE A 22 -13.50 -1.03 -19.04
N THR A 23 -12.42 -1.46 -19.67
CA THR A 23 -12.27 -2.82 -20.20
C THR A 23 -11.18 -3.61 -19.51
N GLU A 24 -10.27 -2.92 -18.78
CA GLU A 24 -9.12 -3.56 -18.14
C GLU A 24 -8.76 -2.85 -16.83
N ILE A 25 -8.53 -3.65 -15.78
CA ILE A 25 -8.19 -3.18 -14.42
C ILE A 25 -7.00 -4.01 -13.91
N HIS A 26 -6.03 -3.33 -13.29
CA HIS A 26 -4.88 -3.93 -12.65
C HIS A 26 -4.90 -3.62 -11.15
N ILE A 27 -5.04 -4.63 -10.30
CA ILE A 27 -5.06 -4.53 -8.84
C ILE A 27 -3.73 -5.05 -8.30
N PHE A 28 -2.98 -4.20 -7.61
CA PHE A 28 -1.70 -4.50 -7.01
C PHE A 28 -1.86 -4.62 -5.50
N LEU A 29 -1.79 -5.83 -4.98
CA LEU A 29 -1.86 -6.10 -3.54
C LEU A 29 -0.47 -6.01 -2.94
N THR A 30 -0.30 -5.21 -1.88
CA THR A 30 0.94 -5.16 -1.13
C THR A 30 1.17 -6.45 -0.36
N HIS A 31 0.13 -6.96 0.25
CA HIS A 31 0.08 -8.24 0.97
C HIS A 31 -1.37 -8.71 1.14
N LEU A 32 -1.60 -9.76 1.92
CA LEU A 32 -2.91 -10.40 2.02
C LEU A 32 -3.55 -10.31 3.41
N HIS A 33 -3.18 -9.34 4.26
CA HIS A 33 -3.96 -9.07 5.45
C HIS A 33 -5.38 -8.63 5.08
N ILE A 34 -6.32 -8.87 5.97
CA ILE A 34 -7.75 -8.74 5.66
C ILE A 34 -8.15 -7.31 5.29
N ASP A 35 -7.56 -6.32 5.89
CA ASP A 35 -7.78 -4.89 5.65
C ASP A 35 -7.33 -4.44 4.25
N HIS A 36 -6.38 -5.16 3.62
CA HIS A 36 -5.94 -4.94 2.24
C HIS A 36 -6.70 -5.77 1.19
N THR A 37 -7.55 -6.70 1.61
CA THR A 37 -8.25 -7.62 0.71
C THR A 37 -9.78 -7.69 0.93
N LEU A 38 -10.28 -7.13 2.04
CA LEU A 38 -11.69 -7.24 2.46
C LEU A 38 -12.69 -6.80 1.38
N GLY A 39 -12.37 -5.77 0.62
CA GLY A 39 -13.24 -5.23 -0.42
C GLY A 39 -13.21 -6.00 -1.74
N LEU A 40 -12.18 -6.83 -1.96
CA LEU A 40 -11.95 -7.48 -3.25
C LEU A 40 -13.17 -8.30 -3.70
N GLY A 41 -13.74 -9.11 -2.82
CA GLY A 41 -14.89 -9.96 -3.14
C GLY A 41 -16.18 -9.21 -3.46
N PHE A 42 -16.26 -7.94 -3.13
CA PHE A 42 -17.41 -7.07 -3.37
C PHE A 42 -17.14 -6.03 -4.47
N PHE A 43 -16.00 -6.09 -5.13
CA PHE A 43 -15.62 -5.16 -6.18
C PHE A 43 -16.37 -5.48 -7.47
N LEU A 44 -17.36 -4.64 -7.82
CA LEU A 44 -18.30 -4.89 -8.90
C LEU A 44 -17.68 -5.29 -10.25
N PRO A 45 -16.52 -4.73 -10.68
CA PRO A 45 -15.88 -5.15 -11.92
C PRO A 45 -15.54 -6.65 -11.99
N LEU A 46 -15.34 -7.34 -10.86
CA LEU A 46 -15.13 -8.79 -10.83
C LEU A 46 -16.35 -9.60 -11.28
N TYR A 47 -17.51 -8.97 -11.34
CA TYR A 47 -18.77 -9.57 -11.78
C TYR A 47 -19.19 -9.17 -13.20
N ASN A 48 -18.38 -8.34 -13.87
CA ASN A 48 -18.65 -7.90 -15.23
C ASN A 48 -17.74 -8.65 -16.24
N PRO A 49 -18.27 -9.65 -16.99
CA PRO A 49 -17.44 -10.47 -17.89
C PRO A 49 -16.82 -9.70 -19.07
N ARG A 50 -17.16 -8.42 -19.24
CA ARG A 50 -16.55 -7.55 -20.27
C ARG A 50 -15.28 -6.86 -19.78
N VAL A 51 -14.96 -6.93 -18.48
CA VAL A 51 -13.78 -6.32 -17.89
C VAL A 51 -12.71 -7.37 -17.68
N LYS A 52 -11.52 -7.17 -18.21
CA LYS A 52 -10.36 -7.98 -17.90
C LYS A 52 -9.74 -7.49 -16.58
N VAL A 53 -9.54 -8.39 -15.63
CA VAL A 53 -8.96 -8.05 -14.33
C VAL A 53 -7.67 -8.83 -14.10
N HIS A 54 -6.62 -8.09 -13.75
CA HIS A 54 -5.34 -8.61 -13.34
C HIS A 54 -5.17 -8.35 -11.84
N ILE A 55 -4.78 -9.37 -11.09
CA ILE A 55 -4.45 -9.26 -9.66
C ILE A 55 -2.98 -9.61 -9.48
N TYR A 56 -2.22 -8.66 -9.00
CA TYR A 56 -0.81 -8.79 -8.68
C TYR A 56 -0.65 -8.87 -7.17
N GLY A 57 0.33 -9.62 -6.69
CA GLY A 57 0.66 -9.66 -5.27
C GLY A 57 1.97 -10.39 -4.99
N PRO A 58 2.47 -10.34 -3.75
CA PRO A 58 3.81 -10.81 -3.43
C PRO A 58 3.96 -12.32 -3.67
N ALA A 59 5.06 -12.70 -4.31
CA ALA A 59 5.46 -14.10 -4.46
C ALA A 59 5.88 -14.69 -3.11
N THR A 60 5.68 -16.00 -2.95
CA THR A 60 6.22 -16.79 -1.84
C THR A 60 6.71 -18.14 -2.34
N HIS A 61 7.74 -18.68 -1.69
CA HIS A 61 8.25 -20.00 -2.06
C HIS A 61 7.36 -21.16 -1.60
N THR A 62 6.46 -20.94 -0.65
CA THR A 62 5.70 -22.02 0.01
C THR A 62 4.28 -22.18 -0.50
N ASP A 63 3.64 -21.08 -0.94
CA ASP A 63 2.22 -21.10 -1.32
C ASP A 63 1.93 -20.03 -2.37
N PRO A 64 1.63 -20.42 -3.63
CA PRO A 64 1.34 -19.48 -4.71
C PRO A 64 0.21 -18.49 -4.37
N LEU A 65 0.30 -17.26 -4.89
CA LEU A 65 -0.70 -16.22 -4.70
C LEU A 65 -2.12 -16.69 -5.02
N LEU A 66 -2.27 -17.45 -6.10
CA LEU A 66 -3.56 -18.04 -6.48
C LEU A 66 -4.18 -18.89 -5.34
N ASN A 67 -3.37 -19.71 -4.68
CA ASN A 67 -3.87 -20.57 -3.59
C ASN A 67 -4.23 -19.72 -2.35
N ARG A 68 -3.44 -18.69 -2.05
CA ARG A 68 -3.71 -17.77 -0.94
C ARG A 68 -5.01 -16.99 -1.18
N LEU A 69 -5.26 -16.50 -2.40
CA LEU A 69 -6.51 -15.84 -2.77
C LEU A 69 -7.70 -16.80 -2.74
N ARG A 70 -7.52 -18.07 -3.11
CA ARG A 70 -8.57 -19.10 -3.01
C ARG A 70 -9.04 -19.34 -1.57
N ARG A 71 -8.19 -19.14 -0.56
CA ARG A 71 -8.62 -19.23 0.85
C ARG A 71 -9.61 -18.10 1.20
N TYR A 72 -9.33 -16.89 0.73
CA TYR A 72 -10.24 -15.76 0.90
C TYR A 72 -11.56 -16.00 0.14
N PHE A 73 -11.48 -16.39 -1.13
CA PHE A 73 -12.63 -16.72 -1.98
C PHE A 73 -13.04 -18.18 -1.79
N SER A 74 -13.59 -18.51 -0.64
CA SER A 74 -14.11 -19.86 -0.35
C SER A 74 -15.05 -19.84 0.86
N PRO A 75 -16.12 -20.68 0.84
CA PRO A 75 -16.91 -20.91 2.04
C PRO A 75 -16.06 -21.45 3.22
N PRO A 76 -16.31 -21.04 4.44
CA PRO A 76 -17.38 -20.14 4.88
C PRO A 76 -17.02 -18.65 4.84
N LEU A 77 -15.78 -18.26 4.43
CA LEU A 77 -15.31 -16.88 4.47
C LEU A 77 -15.96 -16.02 3.37
N PHE A 78 -16.17 -16.60 2.19
CA PHE A 78 -16.84 -15.96 1.07
C PHE A 78 -17.78 -16.95 0.38
N PRO A 79 -18.98 -16.53 -0.11
CA PRO A 79 -19.96 -17.47 -0.66
C PRO A 79 -19.57 -18.08 -1.99
N LEU A 80 -18.71 -17.42 -2.78
CA LEU A 80 -18.23 -17.89 -4.09
C LEU A 80 -16.75 -18.27 -4.01
N LYS A 81 -16.37 -19.28 -4.80
CA LYS A 81 -14.97 -19.58 -5.07
C LYS A 81 -14.42 -18.61 -6.11
N LEU A 82 -13.11 -18.36 -6.09
CA LEU A 82 -12.43 -17.52 -7.08
C LEU A 82 -12.72 -17.98 -8.52
N SER A 83 -12.84 -19.30 -8.75
CA SER A 83 -13.17 -19.90 -10.04
C SER A 83 -14.63 -19.72 -10.48
N GLU A 84 -15.50 -19.27 -9.59
CA GLU A 84 -16.91 -19.03 -9.87
C GLU A 84 -17.20 -17.56 -10.20
N LEU A 85 -16.18 -16.71 -10.10
CA LEU A 85 -16.30 -15.31 -10.53
C LEU A 85 -16.42 -15.22 -12.05
N PRO A 86 -17.34 -14.42 -12.60
CA PRO A 86 -17.55 -14.30 -14.05
C PRO A 86 -16.32 -13.83 -14.83
N VAL A 87 -15.44 -13.05 -14.19
CA VAL A 87 -14.26 -12.46 -14.83
C VAL A 87 -13.08 -13.40 -14.96
N HIS A 88 -12.91 -14.42 -14.12
CA HIS A 88 -11.71 -15.24 -14.06
C HIS A 88 -10.40 -14.42 -14.06
N PRO A 89 -10.08 -13.72 -12.96
CA PRO A 89 -8.96 -12.79 -12.94
C PRO A 89 -7.63 -13.48 -13.21
N GLU A 90 -6.75 -12.83 -13.97
CA GLU A 90 -5.37 -13.28 -14.18
C GLU A 90 -4.53 -12.94 -12.94
N ILE A 91 -3.88 -13.94 -12.37
CA ILE A 91 -3.11 -13.82 -11.13
C ILE A 91 -1.62 -13.77 -11.44
N HIS A 92 -0.94 -12.75 -10.94
CA HIS A 92 0.48 -12.49 -11.17
C HIS A 92 1.23 -12.38 -9.86
N GLU A 93 2.31 -13.12 -9.71
CA GLU A 93 3.19 -13.04 -8.54
C GLU A 93 4.31 -12.02 -8.79
N LEU A 94 4.55 -11.17 -7.80
CA LEU A 94 5.58 -10.14 -7.83
C LEU A 94 6.65 -10.41 -6.77
N SER A 95 7.89 -10.20 -7.16
CA SER A 95 9.05 -10.13 -6.28
C SER A 95 9.73 -8.77 -6.46
N GLU A 96 11.05 -8.70 -6.36
CA GLU A 96 11.82 -7.50 -6.71
C GLU A 96 11.93 -7.40 -8.24
N GLN A 97 11.03 -6.66 -8.85
CA GLN A 97 10.97 -6.53 -10.31
C GLN A 97 10.31 -5.23 -10.75
N THR A 98 10.47 -4.92 -12.03
CA THR A 98 9.79 -3.80 -12.69
C THR A 98 8.93 -4.35 -13.82
N ILE A 99 7.67 -3.93 -13.86
CA ILE A 99 6.74 -4.27 -14.93
C ILE A 99 6.16 -2.99 -15.55
N ARG A 100 5.56 -3.11 -16.73
CA ARG A 100 4.85 -1.99 -17.40
C ARG A 100 3.39 -2.31 -17.55
N VAL A 101 2.55 -1.32 -17.24
CA VAL A 101 1.10 -1.34 -17.42
C VAL A 101 0.70 -0.05 -18.13
N GLY A 102 0.43 -0.13 -19.43
CA GLY A 102 0.29 1.08 -20.26
C GLY A 102 1.57 1.92 -20.21
N ASP A 103 1.41 3.22 -19.90
CA ASP A 103 2.53 4.17 -19.77
C ASP A 103 3.16 4.17 -18.37
N LEU A 104 2.62 3.38 -17.45
CA LEU A 104 3.12 3.28 -16.09
C LEU A 104 4.26 2.25 -15.99
N GLU A 105 5.37 2.65 -15.39
CA GLU A 105 6.41 1.73 -14.93
C GLU A 105 6.20 1.49 -13.44
N ILE A 106 6.04 0.22 -13.04
CA ILE A 106 5.72 -0.19 -11.68
C ILE A 106 6.85 -1.09 -11.17
N LYS A 107 7.63 -0.57 -10.23
CA LYS A 107 8.66 -1.31 -9.50
C LYS A 107 8.07 -1.84 -8.20
N SER A 108 8.27 -3.13 -7.92
CA SER A 108 7.97 -3.78 -6.65
C SER A 108 9.26 -4.20 -5.94
N ALA A 109 9.27 -4.14 -4.62
CA ALA A 109 10.32 -4.70 -3.77
C ALA A 109 9.74 -5.15 -2.44
N TYR A 110 10.34 -6.18 -1.83
CA TYR A 110 9.96 -6.61 -0.49
C TYR A 110 10.27 -5.53 0.55
N VAL A 111 9.36 -5.40 1.52
CA VAL A 111 9.49 -4.45 2.63
C VAL A 111 9.28 -5.15 3.96
N CYS A 112 9.79 -4.53 5.04
CA CYS A 112 9.66 -5.08 6.39
C CYS A 112 8.22 -4.95 6.90
N HIS A 113 7.52 -6.07 6.86
CA HIS A 113 6.21 -6.29 7.45
C HIS A 113 6.01 -7.81 7.67
N PRO A 114 5.20 -8.26 8.65
CA PRO A 114 4.93 -9.68 8.86
C PRO A 114 4.31 -10.34 7.62
N GLY A 115 4.92 -11.45 7.18
CA GLY A 115 4.54 -12.14 5.95
C GLY A 115 5.24 -11.59 4.70
N ALA A 116 4.85 -12.12 3.54
CA ALA A 116 5.36 -11.63 2.26
C ALA A 116 4.65 -10.32 1.90
N THR A 117 5.36 -9.23 1.98
CA THR A 117 4.83 -7.88 1.72
C THR A 117 5.74 -7.14 0.75
N VAL A 118 5.15 -6.48 -0.24
CA VAL A 118 5.86 -5.63 -1.20
C VAL A 118 5.34 -4.21 -1.13
N GLY A 119 6.24 -3.25 -1.28
CA GLY A 119 5.91 -1.88 -1.61
C GLY A 119 5.98 -1.65 -3.12
N TYR A 120 5.46 -0.53 -3.57
CA TYR A 120 5.42 -0.15 -4.98
C TYR A 120 5.99 1.24 -5.22
N ARG A 121 6.72 1.40 -6.34
CA ARG A 121 6.98 2.69 -6.95
C ARG A 121 6.37 2.72 -8.34
N ILE A 122 5.54 3.72 -8.61
CA ILE A 122 4.91 3.94 -9.90
C ILE A 122 5.51 5.19 -10.52
N SER A 123 5.94 5.11 -11.77
CA SER A 123 6.55 6.23 -12.50
C SER A 123 5.91 6.40 -13.87
N ALA A 124 5.60 7.64 -14.24
CA ALA A 124 5.11 8.02 -15.53
C ALA A 124 5.38 9.51 -15.81
N GLY A 125 5.68 9.88 -17.05
CA GLY A 125 5.82 11.28 -17.46
C GLY A 125 6.89 12.09 -16.69
N GLY A 126 7.83 11.43 -16.04
CA GLY A 126 8.85 12.07 -15.18
C GLY A 126 8.42 12.26 -13.73
N ALA A 127 7.18 11.94 -13.37
CA ALA A 127 6.67 11.93 -12.00
C ALA A 127 6.75 10.53 -11.38
N SER A 128 6.79 10.44 -10.05
CA SER A 128 6.88 9.19 -9.32
C SER A 128 6.10 9.20 -8.00
N PHE A 129 5.43 8.10 -7.74
CA PHE A 129 4.67 7.82 -6.53
C PHE A 129 5.18 6.55 -5.86
N ALA A 130 5.49 6.60 -4.57
CA ALA A 130 5.84 5.44 -3.76
C ALA A 130 4.72 5.12 -2.77
N TYR A 131 4.39 3.83 -2.64
CA TYR A 131 3.31 3.31 -1.81
C TYR A 131 3.84 2.25 -0.85
N LEU A 132 3.93 2.60 0.43
CA LEU A 132 4.43 1.79 1.54
C LEU A 132 3.42 1.84 2.69
N PRO A 133 2.21 1.26 2.53
CA PRO A 133 1.12 1.43 3.49
C PRO A 133 1.37 0.72 4.82
N ASP A 134 2.00 -0.45 4.78
CA ASP A 134 2.37 -1.29 5.92
C ASP A 134 3.86 -1.50 5.89
N HIS A 135 4.57 -0.77 6.74
CA HIS A 135 6.01 -0.73 6.65
C HIS A 135 6.68 -0.38 7.97
N GLU A 136 7.59 -1.25 8.40
CA GLU A 136 8.56 -1.00 9.45
C GLU A 136 9.93 -0.75 8.82
N LEU A 137 10.67 0.26 9.28
CA LEU A 137 11.92 0.69 8.60
C LEU A 137 13.04 -0.34 8.67
N GLN A 138 13.05 -1.16 9.73
CA GLN A 138 14.01 -2.23 9.96
C GLN A 138 13.47 -3.28 10.93
N ILE A 139 13.90 -4.52 10.78
CA ILE A 139 13.43 -5.61 11.63
C ILE A 139 14.10 -5.54 13.02
N GLY A 140 13.29 -5.59 14.08
CA GLY A 140 13.75 -5.89 15.44
C GLY A 140 14.54 -4.78 16.13
N ALA A 141 14.50 -3.56 15.63
CA ALA A 141 15.19 -2.43 16.25
C ALA A 141 14.23 -1.27 16.53
N ALA A 142 14.30 -0.73 17.72
CA ALA A 142 13.48 0.41 18.15
C ALA A 142 14.03 1.78 17.71
N GLY A 143 15.30 1.83 17.25
CA GLY A 143 15.95 3.04 16.77
C GLY A 143 15.68 3.30 15.28
N PHE A 144 15.83 4.54 14.87
CA PHE A 144 15.80 4.88 13.44
C PHE A 144 17.08 4.39 12.73
N PRO A 145 16.97 3.76 11.53
CA PRO A 145 18.14 3.27 10.80
C PRO A 145 19.07 4.42 10.38
N GLU A 146 20.38 4.21 10.52
CA GLU A 146 21.39 5.24 10.20
C GLU A 146 21.72 5.31 8.70
N TYR A 147 21.61 4.20 8.00
CA TYR A 147 22.07 4.05 6.61
C TYR A 147 20.92 3.78 5.67
N PRO A 148 20.77 4.58 4.59
CA PRO A 148 19.69 4.38 3.59
C PRO A 148 19.69 2.97 2.98
N GLU A 149 20.84 2.41 2.66
CA GLU A 149 21.00 1.09 2.05
C GLU A 149 20.59 -0.08 2.94
N TRP A 150 20.46 0.15 4.24
CA TRP A 150 19.95 -0.83 5.23
C TRP A 150 18.50 -0.59 5.64
N THR A 151 17.91 0.47 5.08
CA THR A 151 16.54 0.85 5.42
C THR A 151 15.56 0.23 4.43
N SER A 152 14.64 -0.56 4.95
CA SER A 152 13.58 -1.16 4.13
C SER A 152 12.83 -0.07 3.35
N GLY A 153 12.45 -0.38 2.11
CA GLY A 153 11.66 0.52 1.26
C GLY A 153 12.41 1.74 0.71
N PHE A 154 13.68 1.98 1.08
CA PHE A 154 14.44 3.14 0.62
C PHE A 154 14.48 3.24 -0.91
N ASP A 155 14.79 2.14 -1.61
CA ASP A 155 14.89 2.10 -3.08
C ASP A 155 13.58 2.44 -3.82
N LEU A 156 12.44 2.24 -3.16
CA LEU A 156 11.12 2.61 -3.70
C LEU A 156 10.83 4.09 -3.45
N ALA A 157 11.14 4.58 -2.24
CA ALA A 157 10.81 5.93 -1.80
C ALA A 157 11.82 7.00 -2.25
N ASN A 158 13.07 6.63 -2.55
CA ASN A 158 14.15 7.57 -2.85
C ASN A 158 13.76 8.57 -3.96
N ARG A 159 13.73 9.87 -3.61
CA ARG A 159 13.35 10.99 -4.46
C ARG A 159 11.98 10.86 -5.13
N ALA A 160 11.02 10.22 -4.47
CA ALA A 160 9.64 10.18 -4.96
C ALA A 160 9.01 11.57 -4.89
N ASP A 161 8.18 11.90 -5.89
CA ASP A 161 7.40 13.14 -5.89
C ASP A 161 6.31 13.10 -4.81
N LEU A 162 5.75 11.91 -4.58
CA LEU A 162 4.80 11.63 -3.51
C LEU A 162 5.14 10.28 -2.88
N LEU A 163 5.16 10.23 -1.55
CA LEU A 163 5.25 8.99 -0.76
C LEU A 163 3.99 8.86 0.09
N PHE A 164 3.26 7.74 -0.03
CA PHE A 164 2.35 7.29 1.01
C PHE A 164 3.06 6.28 1.90
N HIS A 165 3.08 6.57 3.19
CA HIS A 165 3.82 5.77 4.16
C HIS A 165 3.01 5.51 5.43
N ASP A 166 3.22 4.34 5.99
CA ASP A 166 2.69 3.91 7.28
C ASP A 166 2.95 4.94 8.39
N GLY A 167 1.92 5.25 9.14
CA GLY A 167 1.97 6.13 10.30
C GLY A 167 1.02 5.69 11.40
N SER A 168 0.94 4.38 11.64
CA SER A 168 0.00 3.79 12.60
C SER A 168 0.24 4.26 14.04
N TYR A 169 1.49 4.47 14.45
CA TYR A 169 1.82 4.70 15.85
C TYR A 169 2.33 6.10 16.15
N SER A 170 2.16 6.52 17.41
CA SER A 170 2.94 7.60 17.97
C SER A 170 4.35 7.11 18.33
N ALA A 171 5.29 8.05 18.46
CA ALA A 171 6.66 7.73 18.93
C ALA A 171 6.70 7.12 20.34
N LYS A 172 5.65 7.36 21.16
CA LYS A 172 5.53 6.79 22.52
C LYS A 172 5.05 5.33 22.47
N GLU A 173 4.17 4.99 21.52
CA GLU A 173 3.61 3.65 21.37
C GLU A 173 4.57 2.70 20.66
N TYR A 174 5.31 3.19 19.68
CA TYR A 174 6.14 2.39 18.79
C TYR A 174 7.13 1.44 19.52
N PRO A 175 7.84 1.82 20.61
CA PRO A 175 8.76 0.90 21.27
C PRO A 175 8.13 -0.41 21.76
N ALA A 176 6.82 -0.41 22.06
CA ALA A 176 6.07 -1.61 22.46
C ALA A 176 5.51 -2.38 21.24
N LYS A 177 5.69 -1.86 20.03
CA LYS A 177 5.15 -2.36 18.77
C LYS A 177 6.24 -2.75 17.76
N VAL A 178 7.51 -2.69 18.15
CA VAL A 178 8.63 -3.14 17.30
C VAL A 178 8.41 -4.58 16.86
N GLY A 179 8.58 -4.85 15.55
CA GLY A 179 8.32 -6.17 14.95
C GLY A 179 6.87 -6.42 14.53
N TRP A 180 5.97 -5.43 14.71
CA TRP A 180 4.60 -5.53 14.23
C TRP A 180 4.46 -5.13 12.75
N GLY A 181 5.53 -4.58 12.15
CA GLY A 181 5.58 -4.24 10.74
C GLY A 181 5.02 -2.87 10.39
N HIS A 182 4.94 -1.96 11.37
CA HIS A 182 4.40 -0.61 11.20
C HIS A 182 5.34 0.45 11.75
N SER A 183 5.13 1.70 11.33
CA SER A 183 5.96 2.84 11.73
C SER A 183 5.21 3.85 12.61
N SER A 184 5.98 4.67 13.32
CA SER A 184 5.43 5.87 13.92
C SER A 184 5.35 7.02 12.91
N VAL A 185 4.39 7.95 13.10
CA VAL A 185 4.30 9.17 12.28
C VAL A 185 5.61 9.95 12.28
N ARG A 186 6.31 9.98 13.44
CA ARG A 186 7.62 10.63 13.55
C ARG A 186 8.66 9.96 12.67
N ASP A 187 8.71 8.63 12.68
CA ASP A 187 9.70 7.88 11.91
C ASP A 187 9.36 7.89 10.41
N ALA A 188 8.08 7.92 10.04
CA ALA A 188 7.63 8.16 8.67
C ALA A 188 8.14 9.49 8.11
N ILE A 189 8.05 10.59 8.89
CA ILE A 189 8.60 11.90 8.48
C ILE A 189 10.12 11.82 8.35
N GLN A 190 10.81 11.17 9.28
CA GLN A 190 12.26 11.03 9.24
C GLN A 190 12.71 10.19 8.04
N PHE A 191 12.00 9.12 7.72
CA PHE A 191 12.24 8.30 6.53
C PHE A 191 12.01 9.10 5.24
N ALA A 192 10.95 9.88 5.17
CA ALA A 192 10.69 10.76 4.03
C ALA A 192 11.83 11.79 3.82
N LYS A 193 12.40 12.35 4.90
CA LYS A 193 13.61 13.20 4.84
C LYS A 193 14.82 12.45 4.32
N MET A 194 15.09 11.24 4.85
CA MET A 194 16.17 10.36 4.38
C MET A 194 16.04 10.08 2.88
N CYS A 195 14.83 9.81 2.41
CA CYS A 195 14.52 9.53 1.01
C CYS A 195 14.44 10.78 0.12
N GLN A 196 14.53 12.00 0.67
CA GLN A 196 14.41 13.25 -0.09
C GLN A 196 13.12 13.32 -0.91
N VAL A 197 11.99 12.90 -0.37
CA VAL A 197 10.70 12.96 -1.06
C VAL A 197 10.21 14.41 -1.16
N LYS A 198 9.37 14.72 -2.17
CA LYS A 198 8.82 16.07 -2.32
C LYS A 198 7.53 16.30 -1.53
N ARG A 199 6.79 15.22 -1.21
CA ARG A 199 5.55 15.25 -0.43
C ARG A 199 5.36 13.92 0.29
N LEU A 200 4.84 13.95 1.53
CA LEU A 200 4.51 12.78 2.32
C LEU A 200 3.02 12.76 2.67
N GLY A 201 2.33 11.69 2.33
CA GLY A 201 1.02 11.35 2.88
C GLY A 201 1.18 10.27 3.96
N ILE A 202 0.75 10.58 5.18
CA ILE A 202 0.66 9.59 6.26
C ILE A 202 -0.57 8.73 6.00
N PHE A 203 -0.34 7.43 5.95
CA PHE A 203 -1.32 6.41 5.61
C PHE A 203 -1.45 5.37 6.72
N HIS A 204 -2.34 4.40 6.59
CA HIS A 204 -2.53 3.28 7.51
C HIS A 204 -2.71 3.73 8.98
N HIS A 205 -3.71 4.59 9.21
CA HIS A 205 -4.02 5.12 10.53
C HIS A 205 -4.53 4.03 11.48
N GLU A 206 -4.13 4.11 12.76
CA GLU A 206 -4.66 3.23 13.82
C GLU A 206 -6.20 3.37 13.90
N PRO A 207 -6.98 2.30 13.66
CA PRO A 207 -8.44 2.39 13.50
C PRO A 207 -9.21 2.95 14.71
N MET A 208 -8.62 2.87 15.90
CA MET A 208 -9.25 3.37 17.14
C MET A 208 -8.97 4.85 17.40
N ARG A 209 -8.20 5.51 16.54
CA ARG A 209 -7.83 6.92 16.71
C ARG A 209 -8.85 7.82 16.04
N THR A 210 -9.29 8.89 16.71
CA THR A 210 -10.16 9.90 16.12
C THR A 210 -9.37 10.84 15.19
N ASP A 211 -10.08 11.57 14.34
CA ASP A 211 -9.46 12.53 13.42
C ASP A 211 -8.67 13.61 14.19
N GLU A 212 -9.22 14.12 15.31
CA GLU A 212 -8.54 15.09 16.16
C GLU A 212 -7.24 14.54 16.76
N GLN A 213 -7.25 13.27 17.15
CA GLN A 213 -6.04 12.59 17.66
C GLN A 213 -5.00 12.40 16.57
N LEU A 214 -5.42 12.14 15.33
CA LEU A 214 -4.52 12.04 14.18
C LEU A 214 -3.89 13.39 13.86
N GLU A 215 -4.69 14.46 13.82
CA GLU A 215 -4.22 15.82 13.58
C GLU A 215 -3.24 16.30 14.66
N GLU A 216 -3.52 16.02 15.93
CA GLU A 216 -2.62 16.36 17.04
C GLU A 216 -1.30 15.59 16.93
N LEU A 217 -1.35 14.28 16.64
CA LEU A 217 -0.17 13.43 16.46
C LEU A 217 0.70 13.92 15.32
N LEU A 218 0.09 14.29 14.19
CA LEU A 218 0.80 14.87 13.05
C LEU A 218 1.47 16.20 13.42
N ALA A 219 0.73 17.11 14.05
CA ALA A 219 1.25 18.44 14.46
C ALA A 219 2.46 18.31 15.42
N GLN A 220 2.37 17.40 16.40
CA GLN A 220 3.47 17.10 17.32
C GLN A 220 4.68 16.54 16.56
N SER A 221 4.46 15.61 15.62
CA SER A 221 5.53 14.98 14.84
C SER A 221 6.22 15.98 13.91
N ILE A 222 5.47 16.86 13.25
CA ILE A 222 6.00 17.95 12.41
C ILE A 222 6.85 18.92 13.25
N THR A 223 6.38 19.29 14.44
CA THR A 223 7.10 20.19 15.36
C THR A 223 8.47 19.63 15.73
N VAL A 224 8.57 18.33 15.95
CA VAL A 224 9.82 17.65 16.30
C VAL A 224 10.72 17.46 15.08
N GLN A 225 10.17 16.95 13.97
CA GLN A 225 10.95 16.55 12.80
C GLN A 225 11.28 17.69 11.83
N LYS A 226 10.50 18.78 11.85
CA LYS A 226 10.68 19.97 11.02
C LYS A 226 10.97 19.64 9.55
N PRO A 227 10.06 18.92 8.86
CA PRO A 227 10.24 18.65 7.44
C PRO A 227 10.22 19.94 6.61
N ASP A 228 10.98 19.97 5.52
CA ASP A 228 11.02 21.07 4.54
C ASP A 228 10.12 20.79 3.31
N PHE A 229 9.27 19.78 3.41
CA PHE A 229 8.27 19.40 2.41
C PHE A 229 6.88 19.23 3.06
N PRO A 230 5.79 19.28 2.28
CA PRO A 230 4.44 19.05 2.77
C PRO A 230 4.25 17.64 3.36
N VAL A 231 3.64 17.60 4.55
CA VAL A 231 3.22 16.36 5.22
C VAL A 231 1.74 16.48 5.57
N GLU A 232 0.95 15.47 5.19
CA GLU A 232 -0.49 15.48 5.41
C GLU A 232 -1.02 14.09 5.80
N LEU A 233 -2.17 14.04 6.46
CA LEU A 233 -2.90 12.80 6.68
C LEU A 233 -3.66 12.45 5.41
N CYS A 234 -3.50 11.22 4.92
CA CYS A 234 -4.32 10.75 3.81
C CYS A 234 -5.74 10.45 4.28
N ALA A 235 -6.72 10.92 3.52
CA ALA A 235 -8.12 10.68 3.78
C ALA A 235 -8.83 10.16 2.52
N GLU A 236 -9.89 9.41 2.71
CA GLU A 236 -10.69 8.87 1.60
C GLU A 236 -11.27 10.01 0.75
N GLY A 237 -11.10 9.90 -0.57
CA GLY A 237 -11.55 10.89 -1.54
C GLY A 237 -10.52 11.97 -1.88
N MET A 238 -9.36 12.00 -1.25
CA MET A 238 -8.28 12.91 -1.66
C MET A 238 -7.73 12.53 -3.05
N VAL A 239 -7.39 13.56 -3.82
CA VAL A 239 -6.85 13.41 -5.18
C VAL A 239 -5.53 14.17 -5.27
N TYR A 240 -4.51 13.50 -5.75
CA TYR A 240 -3.16 14.06 -5.96
C TYR A 240 -2.85 14.12 -7.45
N GLN A 241 -2.32 15.25 -7.87
CA GLN A 241 -1.84 15.45 -9.22
C GLN A 241 -0.31 15.53 -9.20
N LEU A 242 0.38 14.69 -9.99
CA LEU A 242 1.83 14.57 -10.04
C LEU A 242 2.36 14.95 -11.44
#